data_479e23285463b94aede6f2de0a54634d
#
_entry.id   479e23285463b94aede6f2de0a54634d
#
_cell.length_a   1.000
_cell.length_b   1.000
_cell.length_c   1.000
_cell.angle_alpha   90.00
_cell.angle_beta   90.00
_cell.angle_gamma   90.00
#
_symmetry.space_group_name_H-M   'P 1'
#
loop_
_entity.id
_entity.type
_entity.pdbx_description
1 polymer ?
#
loop_
_entity_poly.entity_id
_entity_poly.type
_entity_poly.pdbx_seq_one_letter_code
_entity_poly.pdbx_strand_id
1 'polypeptide(L)'
;MFNNYNLLIMNNKVLIDNLRCIPDFPKKGINFRDVTTLYKNAECMKIMLDELEAIYKDKGITKIVGIESRGFVIGAALAARLGCGFVMARKPGKLPATVIKEYYSKEYGVDTIEMHIDAIDENDIVLIHDDLLATGGTAKAAYKLVQHFNPKKVYINFIIEITDEGLHGRDEFEGIELTTLLTI
;
A
#
# COMPACT_ATOMS: atom_id res chain seq x y z
N MET A 1 -8.89 -27.27 -16.59
CA MET A 1 -8.71 -26.48 -15.36
C MET A 1 -7.36 -25.77 -15.44
N PHE A 2 -7.34 -24.46 -15.62
CA PHE A 2 -6.10 -23.70 -15.44
C PHE A 2 -5.72 -23.77 -13.96
N ASN A 3 -4.50 -24.23 -13.67
CA ASN A 3 -3.99 -24.32 -12.31
C ASN A 3 -3.83 -22.88 -11.79
N ASN A 4 -4.24 -22.57 -10.55
CA ASN A 4 -4.13 -21.25 -9.92
C ASN A 4 -2.72 -20.63 -10.05
N TYR A 5 -1.69 -21.47 -10.08
CA TYR A 5 -0.30 -21.06 -10.31
C TYR A 5 -0.08 -20.46 -11.73
N ASN A 6 -0.64 -21.08 -12.77
CA ASN A 6 -0.53 -20.53 -14.13
C ASN A 6 -1.31 -19.23 -14.30
N LEU A 7 -2.44 -19.07 -13.61
CA LEU A 7 -3.22 -17.84 -13.62
C LEU A 7 -2.43 -16.70 -12.94
N LEU A 8 -1.81 -16.96 -11.80
CA LEU A 8 -0.97 -15.96 -11.09
C LEU A 8 0.21 -15.49 -11.96
N ILE A 9 0.90 -16.41 -12.64
CA ILE A 9 2.00 -16.07 -13.56
C ILE A 9 1.49 -15.19 -14.72
N MET A 10 0.34 -15.51 -15.29
CA MET A 10 -0.26 -14.74 -16.38
C MET A 10 -0.66 -13.34 -15.91
N ASN A 11 -1.28 -13.22 -14.74
CA ASN A 11 -1.66 -11.94 -14.15
C ASN A 11 -0.45 -11.06 -13.87
N ASN A 12 0.60 -11.61 -13.28
CA ASN A 12 1.86 -10.88 -13.05
C ASN A 12 2.46 -10.37 -14.35
N LYS A 13 2.46 -11.21 -15.41
CA LYS A 13 2.96 -10.78 -16.73
C LYS A 13 2.14 -9.60 -17.28
N VAL A 14 0.81 -9.64 -17.21
CA VAL A 14 -0.03 -8.53 -17.67
C VAL A 14 0.30 -7.24 -16.92
N LEU A 15 0.46 -7.31 -15.61
CA LEU A 15 0.80 -6.13 -14.79
C LEU A 15 2.20 -5.60 -15.16
N ILE A 16 3.20 -6.48 -15.30
CA ILE A 16 4.57 -6.08 -15.65
C ILE A 16 4.63 -5.45 -17.04
N ASP A 17 3.97 -6.03 -18.05
CA ASP A 17 3.94 -5.54 -19.42
C ASP A 17 3.27 -4.16 -19.53
N ASN A 18 2.40 -3.80 -18.59
CA ASN A 18 1.72 -2.49 -18.55
C ASN A 18 2.37 -1.49 -17.58
N LEU A 19 3.36 -1.89 -16.79
CA LEU A 19 4.05 -1.02 -15.85
C LEU A 19 5.07 -0.14 -16.58
N ARG A 20 4.90 1.18 -16.50
CA ARG A 20 5.84 2.12 -17.09
C ARG A 20 7.08 2.30 -16.24
N CYS A 21 8.26 2.14 -16.85
CA CYS A 21 9.54 2.49 -16.27
C CYS A 21 10.03 3.82 -16.85
N ILE A 22 10.49 4.73 -15.99
CA ILE A 22 11.09 6.01 -16.40
C ILE A 22 12.50 6.05 -15.82
N PRO A 23 13.53 5.84 -16.67
CA PRO A 23 14.90 5.89 -16.21
C PRO A 23 15.29 7.32 -15.81
N ASP A 24 16.20 7.44 -14.86
CA ASP A 24 16.78 8.71 -14.40
C ASP A 24 15.73 9.72 -13.85
N PHE A 25 14.64 9.28 -13.24
CA PHE A 25 13.62 10.14 -12.66
C PHE A 25 13.42 9.83 -11.16
N PRO A 26 13.32 10.87 -10.26
CA PRO A 26 13.54 12.31 -10.51
C PRO A 26 15.02 12.70 -10.58
N LYS A 27 15.93 11.74 -10.37
CA LYS A 27 17.38 11.92 -10.41
C LYS A 27 18.03 10.80 -11.21
N LYS A 28 19.22 11.09 -11.79
CA LYS A 28 20.05 10.10 -12.48
C LYS A 28 20.32 8.88 -11.59
N GLY A 29 20.16 7.70 -12.15
CA GLY A 29 20.34 6.39 -11.49
C GLY A 29 19.08 5.82 -10.87
N ILE A 30 17.98 6.58 -10.74
CA ILE A 30 16.69 6.08 -10.24
C ILE A 30 15.83 5.60 -11.41
N ASN A 31 15.41 4.35 -11.36
CA ASN A 31 14.50 3.78 -12.33
C ASN A 31 13.05 3.80 -11.78
N PHE A 32 12.35 4.91 -12.02
CA PHE A 32 11.03 5.15 -11.44
C PHE A 32 9.96 4.22 -12.01
N ARG A 33 9.23 3.53 -11.15
CA ARG A 33 8.10 2.66 -11.50
C ARG A 33 6.80 3.44 -11.39
N ASP A 34 6.18 3.71 -12.54
CA ASP A 34 4.96 4.51 -12.59
C ASP A 34 3.72 3.62 -12.65
N VAL A 35 3.11 3.38 -11.49
CA VAL A 35 1.89 2.57 -11.33
C VAL A 35 0.64 3.21 -11.97
N THR A 36 0.68 4.49 -12.33
CA THR A 36 -0.48 5.15 -12.92
C THR A 36 -0.88 4.53 -14.26
N THR A 37 0.05 3.86 -14.94
CA THR A 37 -0.24 3.10 -16.15
C THR A 37 -1.08 1.87 -15.89
N LEU A 38 -0.94 1.24 -14.71
CA LEU A 38 -1.80 0.14 -14.26
C LEU A 38 -3.22 0.66 -13.95
N TYR A 39 -3.31 1.80 -13.27
CA TYR A 39 -4.60 2.39 -12.88
C TYR A 39 -5.47 2.80 -14.08
N LYS A 40 -4.86 3.30 -15.16
CA LYS A 40 -5.60 3.66 -16.38
C LYS A 40 -6.05 2.46 -17.22
N ASN A 41 -5.52 1.27 -16.95
CA ASN A 41 -5.86 0.04 -17.68
C ASN A 41 -6.91 -0.76 -16.89
N ALA A 42 -8.10 -0.92 -17.46
CA ALA A 42 -9.22 -1.59 -16.80
C ALA A 42 -8.94 -3.07 -16.47
N GLU A 43 -8.17 -3.76 -17.31
CA GLU A 43 -7.76 -5.15 -17.05
C GLU A 43 -6.78 -5.24 -15.87
N CYS A 44 -5.77 -4.37 -15.83
CA CYS A 44 -4.84 -4.29 -14.69
C CYS A 44 -5.57 -3.95 -13.38
N MET A 45 -6.48 -2.98 -13.41
CA MET A 45 -7.32 -2.64 -12.25
C MET A 45 -8.11 -3.84 -11.74
N LYS A 46 -8.74 -4.57 -12.68
CA LYS A 46 -9.50 -5.78 -12.33
C LYS A 46 -8.60 -6.85 -11.71
N ILE A 47 -7.46 -7.15 -12.32
CA ILE A 47 -6.50 -8.14 -11.83
C ILE A 47 -6.05 -7.79 -10.40
N MET A 48 -5.56 -6.56 -10.18
CA MET A 48 -5.10 -6.14 -8.86
C MET A 48 -6.18 -6.28 -7.79
N LEU A 49 -7.40 -5.85 -8.09
CA LEU A 49 -8.51 -5.92 -7.14
C LEU A 49 -8.99 -7.35 -6.89
N ASP A 50 -9.04 -8.20 -7.90
CA ASP A 50 -9.45 -9.61 -7.76
C ASP A 50 -8.44 -10.40 -6.91
N GLU A 51 -7.14 -10.17 -7.12
CA GLU A 51 -6.10 -10.84 -6.34
C GLU A 51 -6.09 -10.36 -4.88
N LEU A 52 -6.21 -9.05 -4.63
CA LEU A 52 -6.26 -8.50 -3.27
C LEU A 52 -7.53 -8.95 -2.53
N GLU A 53 -8.68 -8.96 -3.20
CA GLU A 53 -9.91 -9.49 -2.61
C GLU A 53 -9.77 -10.96 -2.24
N ALA A 54 -9.18 -11.78 -3.12
CA ALA A 54 -8.93 -13.19 -2.83
C ALA A 54 -8.01 -13.41 -1.61
N ILE A 55 -7.02 -12.53 -1.40
CA ILE A 55 -6.11 -12.58 -0.24
C ILE A 55 -6.81 -12.17 1.06
N TYR A 56 -7.69 -11.15 1.02
CA TYR A 56 -8.16 -10.47 2.22
C TYR A 56 -9.63 -10.75 2.60
N LYS A 57 -10.47 -11.30 1.72
CA LYS A 57 -11.92 -11.52 1.96
C LYS A 57 -12.26 -12.29 3.23
N ASP A 58 -11.39 -13.23 3.64
CA ASP A 58 -11.61 -14.09 4.80
C ASP A 58 -10.78 -13.64 6.04
N LYS A 59 -10.13 -12.47 5.98
CA LYS A 59 -9.29 -11.96 7.08
C LYS A 59 -10.03 -11.02 8.04
N GLY A 60 -11.30 -10.73 7.78
CA GLY A 60 -12.14 -9.91 8.65
C GLY A 60 -11.70 -8.45 8.70
N ILE A 61 -11.12 -7.91 7.63
CA ILE A 61 -10.69 -6.50 7.55
C ILE A 61 -11.89 -5.59 7.79
N THR A 62 -11.77 -4.65 8.75
CA THR A 62 -12.79 -3.66 9.08
C THR A 62 -12.46 -2.27 8.56
N LYS A 63 -11.16 -1.97 8.41
CA LYS A 63 -10.65 -0.69 7.89
C LYS A 63 -9.48 -0.91 6.95
N ILE A 64 -9.45 -0.18 5.85
CA ILE A 64 -8.26 -0.05 5.00
C ILE A 64 -7.70 1.36 5.17
N VAL A 65 -6.44 1.47 5.57
CA VAL A 65 -5.70 2.73 5.64
C VAL A 65 -4.91 2.90 4.35
N GLY A 66 -5.34 3.82 3.50
CA GLY A 66 -4.59 4.18 2.29
C GLY A 66 -3.61 5.32 2.55
N ILE A 67 -2.40 5.19 2.02
CA ILE A 67 -1.35 6.22 2.16
C ILE A 67 -1.44 7.21 0.98
N GLU A 68 -1.40 8.51 1.30
CA GLU A 68 -1.47 9.58 0.29
C GLU A 68 -0.28 9.54 -0.67
N SER A 69 -0.54 9.55 -1.97
CA SER A 69 -1.88 9.68 -2.58
C SER A 69 -2.27 8.42 -3.37
N ARG A 70 -1.28 7.67 -3.87
CA ARG A 70 -1.52 6.55 -4.79
C ARG A 70 -2.13 5.32 -4.12
N GLY A 71 -1.87 5.13 -2.82
CA GLY A 71 -2.53 4.12 -2.00
C GLY A 71 -4.05 4.29 -1.87
N PHE A 72 -4.58 5.49 -2.18
CA PHE A 72 -6.03 5.73 -2.13
C PHE A 72 -6.79 5.01 -3.24
N VAL A 73 -6.19 4.87 -4.42
CA VAL A 73 -6.88 4.37 -5.62
C VAL A 73 -7.34 2.93 -5.42
N ILE A 74 -6.41 2.04 -5.18
CA ILE A 74 -6.72 0.62 -4.95
C ILE A 74 -7.28 0.41 -3.55
N GLY A 75 -6.77 1.10 -2.53
CA GLY A 75 -7.25 0.97 -1.15
C GLY A 75 -8.73 1.27 -1.00
N ALA A 76 -9.24 2.36 -1.59
CA ALA A 76 -10.66 2.69 -1.54
C ALA A 76 -11.53 1.70 -2.35
N ALA A 77 -11.06 1.28 -3.53
CA ALA A 77 -11.77 0.30 -4.34
C ALA A 77 -11.85 -1.08 -3.65
N LEU A 78 -10.75 -1.49 -3.00
CA LEU A 78 -10.70 -2.74 -2.23
C LEU A 78 -11.61 -2.67 -0.98
N ALA A 79 -11.65 -1.53 -0.28
CA ALA A 79 -12.53 -1.33 0.86
C ALA A 79 -14.00 -1.53 0.47
N ALA A 80 -14.42 -0.97 -0.67
CA ALA A 80 -15.76 -1.16 -1.21
C ALA A 80 -16.06 -2.63 -1.55
N ARG A 81 -15.07 -3.38 -2.10
CA ARG A 81 -15.24 -4.81 -2.41
C ARG A 81 -15.31 -5.69 -1.15
N LEU A 82 -14.52 -5.38 -0.13
CA LEU A 82 -14.51 -6.12 1.14
C LEU A 82 -15.65 -5.70 2.08
N GLY A 83 -16.39 -4.63 1.76
CA GLY A 83 -17.47 -4.11 2.60
C GLY A 83 -16.97 -3.49 3.92
N CYS A 84 -15.77 -2.90 3.92
CA CYS A 84 -15.15 -2.28 5.10
C CYS A 84 -14.93 -0.77 4.91
N GLY A 85 -14.54 -0.07 6.00
CA GLY A 85 -14.27 1.36 5.98
C GLY A 85 -12.94 1.69 5.30
N PHE A 86 -12.82 2.92 4.77
CA PHE A 86 -11.58 3.46 4.23
C PHE A 86 -11.11 4.67 5.04
N VAL A 87 -9.86 4.67 5.46
CA VAL A 87 -9.20 5.72 6.24
C VAL A 87 -8.06 6.31 5.43
N MET A 88 -7.91 7.62 5.47
CA MET A 88 -6.83 8.31 4.75
C MET A 88 -5.67 8.64 5.70
N ALA A 89 -4.48 8.13 5.41
CA ALA A 89 -3.23 8.60 5.99
C ALA A 89 -2.64 9.66 5.06
N ARG A 90 -2.54 10.93 5.53
CA ARG A 90 -2.28 12.08 4.66
C ARG A 90 -1.08 12.90 5.08
N LYS A 91 -0.57 13.69 4.14
CA LYS A 91 0.45 14.71 4.43
C LYS A 91 -0.14 15.84 5.28
N PRO A 92 0.70 16.59 6.04
CA PRO A 92 0.26 17.61 6.98
C PRO A 92 -0.69 18.64 6.37
N GLY A 93 -1.71 18.99 7.19
CA GLY A 93 -2.67 20.03 6.82
C GLY A 93 -3.71 19.65 5.76
N LYS A 94 -3.82 18.35 5.43
CA LYS A 94 -4.82 17.85 4.46
C LYS A 94 -6.10 17.30 5.11
N LEU A 95 -6.09 17.13 6.42
CA LEU A 95 -7.23 16.62 7.19
C LEU A 95 -7.85 17.75 8.04
N PRO A 96 -9.17 17.94 7.99
CA PRO A 96 -9.82 19.12 8.58
C PRO A 96 -10.11 19.04 10.08
N ALA A 97 -10.08 17.83 10.68
CA ALA A 97 -10.37 17.62 12.09
C ALA A 97 -9.08 17.37 12.90
N THR A 98 -9.22 17.00 14.16
CA THR A 98 -8.08 16.68 15.05
C THR A 98 -7.34 15.44 14.53
N VAL A 99 -6.02 15.55 14.46
CA VAL A 99 -5.15 14.50 13.92
C VAL A 99 -4.09 14.07 14.93
N ILE A 100 -3.63 12.82 14.79
CA ILE A 100 -2.35 12.36 15.28
C ILE A 100 -1.33 12.38 14.16
N LYS A 101 -0.04 12.45 14.50
CA LYS A 101 1.06 12.63 13.55
C LYS A 101 2.19 11.66 13.85
N GLU A 102 2.82 11.16 12.78
CA GLU A 102 4.09 10.45 12.86
C GLU A 102 5.12 11.08 11.92
N TYR A 103 6.35 11.13 12.40
CA TYR A 103 7.49 11.68 11.67
C TYR A 103 8.35 10.55 11.12
N TYR A 104 8.87 10.70 9.92
CA TYR A 104 9.79 9.76 9.32
C TYR A 104 10.90 10.44 8.55
N SER A 105 12.09 9.84 8.60
CA SER A 105 13.26 10.34 7.90
C SER A 105 13.19 10.03 6.41
N LYS A 106 13.61 10.96 5.58
CA LYS A 106 13.92 10.78 4.16
C LYS A 106 15.42 11.01 3.95
N GLU A 107 15.92 10.68 2.77
CA GLU A 107 17.30 11.02 2.40
C GLU A 107 17.64 12.49 2.64
N TYR A 108 16.64 13.38 2.48
CA TYR A 108 16.77 14.82 2.72
C TYR A 108 15.63 15.30 3.61
N GLY A 109 15.88 15.34 4.95
CA GLY A 109 14.96 15.89 5.92
C GLY A 109 13.97 14.91 6.55
N VAL A 110 13.01 15.47 7.27
CA VAL A 110 11.94 14.76 7.96
C VAL A 110 10.63 15.08 7.26
N ASP A 111 9.82 14.07 7.01
CA ASP A 111 8.45 14.22 6.52
C ASP A 111 7.47 13.76 7.61
N THR A 112 6.20 14.05 7.43
CA THR A 112 5.16 13.77 8.42
C THR A 112 3.95 13.16 7.72
N ILE A 113 3.30 12.21 8.40
CA ILE A 113 2.01 11.66 7.97
C ILE A 113 1.00 11.84 9.12
N GLU A 114 -0.26 12.13 8.78
CA GLU A 114 -1.34 12.42 9.72
C GLU A 114 -2.53 11.51 9.48
N MET A 115 -3.28 11.22 10.54
CA MET A 115 -4.55 10.52 10.51
C MET A 115 -5.50 11.10 11.56
N HIS A 116 -6.81 11.10 11.32
CA HIS A 116 -7.80 11.56 12.30
C HIS A 116 -7.76 10.69 13.56
N ILE A 117 -7.97 11.30 14.73
CA ILE A 117 -7.91 10.58 16.03
C ILE A 117 -9.08 9.61 16.26
N ASP A 118 -10.13 9.70 15.47
CA ASP A 118 -11.35 8.89 15.53
C ASP A 118 -11.44 7.87 14.39
N ALA A 119 -10.32 7.66 13.65
CA ALA A 119 -10.34 6.86 12.43
C ALA A 119 -10.41 5.36 12.67
N ILE A 120 -9.84 4.87 13.76
CA ILE A 120 -9.66 3.46 14.09
C ILE A 120 -9.98 3.25 15.57
N ASP A 121 -10.44 2.07 15.94
CA ASP A 121 -10.61 1.65 17.33
C ASP A 121 -9.92 0.30 17.61
N GLU A 122 -9.94 -0.12 18.88
CA GLU A 122 -9.26 -1.33 19.37
C GLU A 122 -9.85 -2.66 18.85
N ASN A 123 -11.06 -2.64 18.28
CA ASN A 123 -11.70 -3.82 17.72
C ASN A 123 -11.41 -3.97 16.23
N ASP A 124 -10.83 -2.94 15.60
CA ASP A 124 -10.56 -2.94 14.18
C ASP A 124 -9.47 -3.96 13.79
N ILE A 125 -9.67 -4.57 12.64
CA ILE A 125 -8.67 -5.31 11.89
C ILE A 125 -8.30 -4.45 10.68
N VAL A 126 -7.08 -3.94 10.70
CA VAL A 126 -6.64 -2.89 9.76
C VAL A 126 -5.75 -3.46 8.67
N LEU A 127 -5.99 -3.07 7.43
CA LEU A 127 -5.07 -3.26 6.30
C LEU A 127 -4.47 -1.92 5.91
N ILE A 128 -3.17 -1.74 6.07
CA ILE A 128 -2.43 -0.60 5.52
C ILE A 128 -2.09 -0.90 4.06
N HIS A 129 -2.40 0.03 3.17
CA HIS A 129 -2.19 -0.13 1.74
C HIS A 129 -1.49 1.07 1.10
N ASP A 130 -0.46 0.78 0.30
CA ASP A 130 0.13 1.74 -0.64
C ASP A 130 0.45 1.03 -1.98
N ASP A 131 0.83 1.79 -2.97
CA ASP A 131 1.14 1.26 -4.30
C ASP A 131 2.52 0.61 -4.38
N LEU A 132 3.52 1.17 -3.69
CA LEU A 132 4.91 0.78 -3.88
C LEU A 132 5.68 0.74 -2.57
N LEU A 133 6.39 -0.37 -2.34
CA LEU A 133 7.36 -0.54 -1.28
C LEU A 133 8.78 -0.40 -1.85
N ALA A 134 9.49 0.65 -1.42
CA ALA A 134 10.90 0.87 -1.71
C ALA A 134 11.72 0.81 -0.41
N THR A 135 11.91 1.92 0.28
CA THR A 135 12.61 1.98 1.57
C THR A 135 11.73 1.65 2.78
N GLY A 136 10.41 1.67 2.63
CA GLY A 136 9.45 1.39 3.70
C GLY A 136 9.17 2.53 4.70
N GLY A 137 9.91 3.63 4.65
CA GLY A 137 9.84 4.69 5.68
C GLY A 137 8.45 5.30 5.88
N THR A 138 7.74 5.65 4.78
CA THR A 138 6.38 6.21 4.85
C THR A 138 5.38 5.19 5.40
N ALA A 139 5.48 3.95 4.94
CA ALA A 139 4.58 2.89 5.39
C ALA A 139 4.84 2.50 6.85
N LYS A 140 6.10 2.56 7.32
CA LYS A 140 6.42 2.38 8.74
C LYS A 140 5.83 3.48 9.61
N ALA A 141 5.85 4.73 9.15
CA ALA A 141 5.19 5.82 9.84
C ALA A 141 3.66 5.62 9.89
N ALA A 142 3.05 5.19 8.79
CA ALA A 142 1.63 4.85 8.77
C ALA A 142 1.31 3.68 9.71
N TYR A 143 2.17 2.67 9.78
CA TYR A 143 2.04 1.56 10.73
C TYR A 143 2.09 2.05 12.18
N LYS A 144 3.04 2.92 12.53
CA LYS A 144 3.11 3.52 13.87
C LYS A 144 1.86 4.33 14.20
N LEU A 145 1.33 5.14 13.25
CA LEU A 145 0.06 5.85 13.44
C LEU A 145 -1.07 4.89 13.79
N VAL A 146 -1.20 3.79 13.04
CA VAL A 146 -2.22 2.78 13.28
C VAL A 146 -2.05 2.14 14.67
N GLN A 147 -0.81 1.90 15.10
CA GLN A 147 -0.53 1.32 16.44
C GLN A 147 -0.94 2.24 17.59
N HIS A 148 -1.06 3.56 17.44
CA HIS A 148 -1.59 4.45 18.48
C HIS A 148 -3.03 4.10 18.89
N PHE A 149 -3.80 3.46 18.02
CA PHE A 149 -5.18 3.04 18.29
C PHE A 149 -5.27 1.65 18.92
N ASN A 150 -4.14 0.93 19.01
CA ASN A 150 -4.06 -0.44 19.52
C ASN A 150 -5.08 -1.40 18.87
N PRO A 151 -5.16 -1.45 17.52
CA PRO A 151 -6.13 -2.28 16.81
C PRO A 151 -5.89 -3.77 17.08
N LYS A 152 -6.93 -4.58 16.89
CA LYS A 152 -6.89 -6.03 17.12
C LYS A 152 -5.85 -6.74 16.25
N LYS A 153 -5.68 -6.31 15.00
CA LYS A 153 -4.67 -6.83 14.08
C LYS A 153 -4.34 -5.82 12.98
N VAL A 154 -3.11 -5.85 12.49
CA VAL A 154 -2.66 -5.06 11.35
C VAL A 154 -2.06 -5.97 10.29
N TYR A 155 -2.45 -5.74 9.04
CA TYR A 155 -1.86 -6.28 7.83
C TYR A 155 -1.28 -5.15 7.01
N ILE A 156 -0.30 -5.45 6.15
CA ILE A 156 0.29 -4.48 5.23
C ILE A 156 0.28 -5.05 3.82
N ASN A 157 -0.05 -4.21 2.85
CA ASN A 157 -0.05 -4.59 1.44
C ASN A 157 0.52 -3.49 0.54
N PHE A 158 1.25 -3.93 -0.49
CA PHE A 158 1.66 -3.08 -1.61
C PHE A 158 1.33 -3.78 -2.93
N ILE A 159 1.14 -2.99 -3.98
CA ILE A 159 1.03 -3.54 -5.33
C ILE A 159 2.40 -4.03 -5.79
N ILE A 160 3.43 -3.20 -5.61
CA ILE A 160 4.80 -3.48 -6.08
C ILE A 160 5.77 -3.36 -4.92
N GLU A 161 6.66 -4.33 -4.81
CA GLU A 161 7.88 -4.28 -4.01
C GLU A 161 9.08 -4.16 -4.94
N ILE A 162 9.91 -3.14 -4.71
CA ILE A 162 11.18 -2.98 -5.42
C ILE A 162 12.29 -3.61 -4.58
N THR A 163 12.98 -4.59 -5.15
CA THR A 163 14.12 -5.26 -4.51
C THR A 163 15.46 -4.93 -5.19
N ASP A 164 15.39 -4.20 -6.30
CA ASP A 164 16.56 -3.68 -7.00
C ASP A 164 17.31 -2.64 -6.16
N GLU A 165 18.55 -2.36 -6.52
CA GLU A 165 19.32 -1.20 -6.03
C GLU A 165 19.61 -1.21 -4.51
N GLY A 166 19.53 -2.39 -3.85
CA GLY A 166 19.77 -2.50 -2.41
C GLY A 166 18.64 -1.96 -1.54
N LEU A 167 17.42 -1.89 -2.08
CA LEU A 167 16.23 -1.51 -1.32
C LEU A 167 15.69 -2.71 -0.52
N HIS A 168 15.56 -2.54 0.79
CA HIS A 168 15.14 -3.58 1.73
C HIS A 168 13.95 -3.11 2.59
N GLY A 169 12.97 -2.46 1.97
CA GLY A 169 11.82 -1.88 2.70
C GLY A 169 10.99 -2.91 3.48
N ARG A 170 11.01 -4.17 3.07
CA ARG A 170 10.35 -5.27 3.79
C ARG A 170 10.93 -5.51 5.18
N ASP A 171 12.23 -5.28 5.39
CA ASP A 171 12.92 -5.51 6.66
C ASP A 171 12.39 -4.59 7.78
N GLU A 172 11.77 -3.45 7.39
CA GLU A 172 11.12 -2.53 8.30
C GLU A 172 9.86 -3.11 8.98
N PHE A 173 9.37 -4.28 8.51
CA PHE A 173 8.11 -4.90 8.93
C PHE A 173 8.29 -6.34 9.42
N GLU A 174 9.44 -6.64 10.02
CA GLU A 174 9.71 -7.97 10.60
C GLU A 174 8.61 -8.36 11.60
N GLY A 175 8.07 -9.58 11.47
CA GLY A 175 6.98 -10.09 12.31
C GLY A 175 5.57 -9.60 11.93
N ILE A 176 5.44 -8.75 10.91
CA ILE A 176 4.14 -8.26 10.41
C ILE A 176 3.78 -8.96 9.12
N GLU A 177 2.53 -9.37 8.97
CA GLU A 177 2.04 -10.00 7.74
C GLU A 177 1.97 -8.95 6.61
N LEU A 178 2.97 -8.99 5.74
CA LEU A 178 3.11 -8.10 4.58
C LEU A 178 3.00 -8.90 3.29
N THR A 179 2.14 -8.43 2.38
CA THR A 179 1.96 -9.02 1.04
C THR A 179 2.23 -8.00 -0.06
N THR A 180 2.71 -8.49 -1.19
CA THR A 180 2.90 -7.72 -2.43
C THR A 180 2.36 -8.51 -3.61
N LEU A 181 1.80 -7.85 -4.63
CA LEU A 181 1.36 -8.55 -5.85
C LEU A 181 2.54 -8.78 -6.80
N LEU A 182 3.44 -7.81 -6.91
CA LEU A 182 4.64 -7.91 -7.75
C LEU A 182 5.90 -7.65 -6.90
N THR A 183 6.96 -8.41 -7.19
CA THR A 183 8.32 -8.15 -6.72
C THR A 183 9.21 -7.95 -7.94
N ILE A 184 9.90 -6.82 -8.03
CA ILE A 184 10.74 -6.43 -9.19
C ILE A 184 12.05 -5.80 -8.74
#